data_f8fbe5778c52092f2478a97858f4027c
#
_entry.id   f8fbe5778c52092f2478a97858f4027c
#
_cell.length_a   1.000
_cell.length_b   1.000
_cell.length_c   1.000
_cell.angle_alpha   90.00
_cell.angle_beta   90.00
_cell.angle_gamma   90.00
#
_symmetry.space_group_name_H-M   'P 1'
#
loop_
_entity.id
_entity.type
_entity.pdbx_description
1 polymer ?
#
loop_
_entity_poly.entity_id
_entity_poly.type
_entity_poly.pdbx_seq_one_letter_code
_entity_poly.pdbx_strand_id
1 'polypeptide(L)'
;RRRQRQMCIRDRDLSGNLAAGTSTGGMTNKKWNRIGDAPIIGAGTYANNATCAISATGWGEFFIRSVVAHDISALMEYKGLSIQEAAYEVIHNKVAKLGGDGGVVGIDRNGNVTMEMNTPGMYRAKMDALGNLIVKIYQNE
;
A
#
# COMPACT_ATOMS: atom_id res chain seq x y z
N ARG A 1 -10.77 24.52 -6.07
CA ARG A 1 -10.61 23.27 -5.26
C ARG A 1 -9.28 22.65 -5.63
N ARG A 2 -8.28 22.67 -4.73
CA ARG A 2 -7.06 21.86 -4.93
C ARG A 2 -7.48 20.39 -4.87
N ARG A 3 -7.31 19.67 -5.97
CA ARG A 3 -7.44 18.21 -5.98
C ARG A 3 -6.32 17.65 -5.11
N GLN A 4 -6.66 16.96 -4.04
CA GLN A 4 -5.69 16.21 -3.26
C GLN A 4 -5.06 15.16 -4.18
N ARG A 5 -3.74 15.24 -4.36
CA ARG A 5 -2.97 14.21 -5.08
C ARG A 5 -2.39 13.28 -4.04
N GLN A 6 -2.80 12.05 -4.06
CA GLN A 6 -2.09 10.96 -3.39
C GLN A 6 -1.11 10.35 -4.39
N MET A 7 0.09 10.12 -3.95
CA MET A 7 1.10 9.43 -4.73
C MET A 7 1.71 8.32 -3.87
N CYS A 8 1.47 7.09 -4.27
CA CYS A 8 2.03 5.89 -3.68
C CYS A 8 3.00 5.30 -4.70
N ILE A 9 4.29 5.34 -4.40
CA ILE A 9 5.35 4.83 -5.26
C ILE A 9 6.01 3.66 -4.56
N ARG A 10 6.19 2.57 -5.28
CA ARG A 10 7.07 1.45 -4.95
C ARG A 10 7.78 1.05 -6.22
N ASP A 11 9.01 0.75 -6.07
CA ASP A 11 9.89 0.44 -7.18
C ASP A 11 10.80 -0.73 -6.84
N ARG A 12 11.24 -1.41 -7.88
CA ARG A 12 12.21 -2.48 -7.83
C ARG A 12 13.23 -2.25 -8.93
N ASP A 13 14.48 -2.11 -8.55
CA ASP A 13 15.56 -1.97 -9.53
C ASP A 13 15.91 -3.32 -10.19
N LEU A 14 16.81 -3.28 -11.18
CA LEU A 14 17.29 -4.48 -11.89
C LEU A 14 18.04 -5.46 -10.99
N SER A 15 18.57 -4.99 -9.87
CA SER A 15 19.28 -5.79 -8.87
C SER A 15 18.33 -6.42 -7.84
N GLY A 16 17.03 -6.07 -7.89
CA GLY A 16 16.01 -6.54 -6.95
C GLY A 16 15.92 -5.72 -5.67
N ASN A 17 16.57 -4.55 -5.60
CA ASN A 17 16.38 -3.65 -4.46
C ASN A 17 15.02 -2.99 -4.54
N LEU A 18 14.40 -2.80 -3.38
CA LEU A 18 13.06 -2.29 -3.23
C LEU A 18 13.07 -0.90 -2.58
N ALA A 19 12.21 -0.02 -3.09
CA ALA A 19 11.96 1.28 -2.51
C ALA A 19 10.46 1.55 -2.41
N ALA A 20 10.04 2.27 -1.37
CA ALA A 20 8.67 2.74 -1.20
C ALA A 20 8.64 4.20 -0.82
N GLY A 21 7.66 4.94 -1.34
CA GLY A 21 7.42 6.32 -0.99
C GLY A 21 5.92 6.63 -1.05
N THR A 22 5.43 7.38 -0.09
CA THR A 22 4.02 7.76 -0.01
C THR A 22 3.91 9.26 0.22
N SER A 23 3.11 9.92 -0.61
CA SER A 23 2.81 11.34 -0.47
C SER A 23 1.30 11.58 -0.58
N THR A 24 0.73 12.36 0.34
CA THR A 24 -0.70 12.63 0.37
C THR A 24 -1.00 14.01 0.95
N GLY A 25 -2.09 14.62 0.47
CA GLY A 25 -2.65 15.81 1.13
C GLY A 25 -3.51 15.50 2.35
N GLY A 26 -3.69 14.22 2.69
CA GLY A 26 -4.58 13.75 3.75
C GLY A 26 -6.06 13.74 3.34
N MET A 27 -6.94 13.48 4.29
CA MET A 27 -8.39 13.46 4.09
C MET A 27 -8.96 14.86 3.81
N THR A 28 -10.13 14.92 3.18
CA THR A 28 -10.89 16.15 3.01
C THR A 28 -11.18 16.78 4.38
N ASN A 29 -11.01 18.11 4.50
CA ASN A 29 -11.15 18.85 5.75
C ASN A 29 -10.24 18.40 6.89
N LYS A 30 -9.10 17.78 6.58
CA LYS A 30 -8.08 17.43 7.55
C LYS A 30 -7.71 18.67 8.37
N LYS A 31 -7.91 18.59 9.69
CA LYS A 31 -7.53 19.64 10.62
C LYS A 31 -6.01 19.73 10.77
N TRP A 32 -5.55 20.91 11.21
CA TRP A 32 -4.13 21.16 11.45
C TRP A 32 -3.58 20.17 12.48
N ASN A 33 -2.34 19.77 12.27
CA ASN A 33 -1.61 18.82 13.11
C ASN A 33 -2.15 17.37 13.13
N ARG A 34 -3.16 17.02 12.31
CA ARG A 34 -3.55 15.61 12.14
C ARG A 34 -2.48 14.90 11.31
N ILE A 35 -1.92 13.83 11.86
CA ILE A 35 -0.96 12.95 11.18
C ILE A 35 -1.74 11.72 10.66
N GLY A 36 -1.56 11.41 9.37
CA GLY A 36 -2.02 10.16 8.76
C GLY A 36 -0.91 9.10 8.75
N ASP A 37 -1.18 7.99 8.08
CA ASP A 37 -0.26 6.86 7.94
C ASP A 37 0.94 7.13 7.03
N ALA A 38 0.77 7.99 6.02
CA ALA A 38 1.77 8.22 4.96
C ALA A 38 3.20 8.51 5.47
N PRO A 39 3.43 9.38 6.48
CA PRO A 39 4.77 9.68 6.98
C PRO A 39 5.30 8.65 7.99
N ILE A 40 4.49 7.65 8.36
CA ILE A 40 4.86 6.68 9.40
C ILE A 40 5.37 5.41 8.72
N ILE A 41 6.67 5.15 8.90
CA ILE A 41 7.32 3.93 8.41
C ILE A 41 6.67 2.71 9.07
N GLY A 42 6.27 1.73 8.26
CA GLY A 42 5.56 0.54 8.70
C GLY A 42 4.04 0.68 8.66
N ALA A 43 3.47 1.89 8.69
CA ALA A 43 2.04 2.11 8.55
C ALA A 43 1.63 2.36 7.09
N GLY A 44 2.00 3.52 6.53
CA GLY A 44 1.65 3.92 5.18
C GLY A 44 2.73 3.65 4.14
N THR A 45 3.98 3.41 4.57
CA THR A 45 5.12 3.14 3.68
C THR A 45 6.10 2.21 4.37
N TYR A 46 6.61 1.21 3.62
CA TYR A 46 7.63 0.30 4.12
C TYR A 46 8.36 -0.37 2.95
N ALA A 47 9.66 -0.61 3.08
CA ALA A 47 10.42 -1.40 2.12
C ALA A 47 11.47 -2.25 2.84
N ASN A 48 11.56 -3.52 2.45
CA ASN A 48 12.55 -4.48 2.91
C ASN A 48 12.91 -5.41 1.75
N ASN A 49 14.17 -5.44 1.37
CA ASN A 49 14.66 -6.27 0.26
C ASN A 49 14.47 -7.78 0.48
N ALA A 50 14.27 -8.22 1.73
CA ALA A 50 13.96 -9.62 2.02
C ALA A 50 12.52 -10.01 1.70
N THR A 51 11.59 -9.04 1.67
CA THR A 51 10.15 -9.26 1.53
C THR A 51 9.52 -8.44 0.43
N CYS A 52 9.11 -7.20 0.74
CA CYS A 52 8.35 -6.35 -0.18
C CYS A 52 8.54 -4.85 0.08
N ALA A 53 8.13 -4.05 -0.91
CA ALA A 53 7.87 -2.62 -0.76
C ALA A 53 6.36 -2.37 -0.83
N ILE A 54 5.82 -1.67 0.17
CA ILE A 54 4.40 -1.37 0.32
C ILE A 54 4.18 0.14 0.44
N SER A 55 3.15 0.62 -0.24
CA SER A 55 2.61 1.96 -0.04
C SER A 55 1.09 1.87 0.12
N ALA A 56 0.56 2.55 1.13
CA ALA A 56 -0.81 2.47 1.55
C ALA A 56 -1.56 3.78 1.30
N THR A 57 -2.87 3.67 1.15
CA THR A 57 -3.82 4.77 1.03
C THR A 57 -5.14 4.39 1.69
N GLY A 58 -5.75 5.33 2.42
CA GLY A 58 -7.03 5.05 3.08
C GLY A 58 -7.24 5.87 4.33
N TRP A 59 -8.00 5.33 5.27
CA TRP A 59 -8.27 5.95 6.55
C TRP A 59 -7.08 5.69 7.50
N GLY A 60 -6.13 6.61 7.50
CA GLY A 60 -4.80 6.46 8.07
C GLY A 60 -4.72 5.99 9.51
N GLU A 61 -5.69 6.34 10.36
CA GLU A 61 -5.74 5.93 11.76
C GLU A 61 -5.79 4.39 11.93
N PHE A 62 -6.52 3.70 11.05
CA PHE A 62 -6.60 2.24 11.06
C PHE A 62 -5.32 1.61 10.53
N PHE A 63 -4.69 2.26 9.55
CA PHE A 63 -3.41 1.83 9.00
C PHE A 63 -2.26 1.98 10.00
N ILE A 64 -2.28 3.05 10.80
CA ILE A 64 -1.33 3.25 11.91
C ILE A 64 -1.53 2.18 12.99
N ARG A 65 -2.77 1.98 13.45
CA ARG A 65 -3.09 1.02 14.50
C ARG A 65 -2.72 -0.43 14.14
N SER A 66 -2.83 -0.78 12.86
CA SER A 66 -2.51 -2.12 12.34
C SER A 66 -1.09 -2.23 11.81
N VAL A 67 -0.32 -1.13 11.75
CA VAL A 67 1.03 -1.09 11.17
C VAL A 67 1.06 -1.76 9.79
N VAL A 68 0.09 -1.43 8.94
CA VAL A 68 -0.33 -2.18 7.75
C VAL A 68 0.83 -2.57 6.83
N ALA A 69 1.69 -1.61 6.47
CA ALA A 69 2.76 -1.86 5.52
C ALA A 69 3.81 -2.85 6.06
N HIS A 70 4.14 -2.76 7.36
CA HIS A 70 5.06 -3.70 8.01
C HIS A 70 4.40 -5.05 8.27
N ASP A 71 3.10 -5.09 8.65
CA ASP A 71 2.40 -6.34 8.92
C ASP A 71 2.32 -7.25 7.68
N ILE A 72 2.15 -6.66 6.49
CA ILE A 72 2.25 -7.40 5.22
C ILE A 72 3.64 -8.02 5.07
N SER A 73 4.71 -7.25 5.28
CA SER A 73 6.08 -7.75 5.24
C SER A 73 6.33 -8.85 6.27
N ALA A 74 5.84 -8.69 7.50
CA ALA A 74 5.96 -9.67 8.58
C ALA A 74 5.23 -10.99 8.27
N LEU A 75 4.04 -10.93 7.66
CA LEU A 75 3.33 -12.14 7.21
C LEU A 75 4.09 -12.90 6.13
N MET A 76 4.75 -12.19 5.20
CA MET A 76 5.63 -12.80 4.21
C MET A 76 6.84 -13.46 4.89
N GLU A 77 7.50 -12.73 5.81
CA GLU A 77 8.73 -13.18 6.47
C GLU A 77 8.50 -14.35 7.43
N TYR A 78 7.48 -14.26 8.30
CA TYR A 78 7.30 -15.22 9.39
C TYR A 78 6.31 -16.34 9.08
N LYS A 79 5.39 -16.13 8.11
CA LYS A 79 4.41 -17.13 7.70
C LYS A 79 4.64 -17.66 6.28
N GLY A 80 5.57 -17.09 5.52
CA GLY A 80 5.85 -17.51 4.16
C GLY A 80 4.73 -17.24 3.16
N LEU A 81 3.83 -16.30 3.47
CA LEU A 81 2.73 -15.93 2.58
C LEU A 81 3.27 -15.18 1.35
N SER A 82 2.60 -15.35 0.21
CA SER A 82 2.81 -14.47 -0.94
C SER A 82 2.40 -13.03 -0.60
N ILE A 83 2.91 -12.07 -1.37
CA ILE A 83 2.54 -10.65 -1.16
C ILE A 83 1.03 -10.42 -1.34
N GLN A 84 0.38 -11.18 -2.23
CA GLN A 84 -1.07 -11.11 -2.46
C GLN A 84 -1.85 -11.63 -1.26
N GLU A 85 -1.50 -12.81 -0.74
CA GLU A 85 -2.16 -13.39 0.44
C GLU A 85 -1.96 -12.52 1.68
N ALA A 86 -0.75 -12.02 1.90
CA ALA A 86 -0.44 -11.14 3.02
C ALA A 86 -1.22 -9.81 2.94
N ALA A 87 -1.28 -9.19 1.76
CA ALA A 87 -2.04 -7.97 1.55
C ALA A 87 -3.55 -8.18 1.74
N TYR A 88 -4.09 -9.29 1.21
CA TYR A 88 -5.49 -9.67 1.40
C TYR A 88 -5.83 -9.83 2.89
N GLU A 89 -5.03 -10.61 3.61
CA GLU A 89 -5.23 -10.84 5.06
C GLU A 89 -5.25 -9.53 5.85
N VAL A 90 -4.31 -8.63 5.57
CA VAL A 90 -4.22 -7.37 6.31
C VAL A 90 -5.38 -6.43 5.96
N ILE A 91 -5.72 -6.27 4.68
CA ILE A 91 -6.74 -5.31 4.26
C ILE A 91 -8.15 -5.83 4.59
N HIS A 92 -8.46 -7.07 4.24
CA HIS A 92 -9.83 -7.59 4.35
C HIS A 92 -10.16 -8.19 5.72
N ASN A 93 -9.15 -8.75 6.42
CA ASN A 93 -9.39 -9.41 7.72
C ASN A 93 -8.99 -8.55 8.91
N LYS A 94 -7.91 -7.73 8.83
CA LYS A 94 -7.48 -6.91 9.97
C LYS A 94 -8.03 -5.49 9.91
N VAL A 95 -7.76 -4.74 8.83
CA VAL A 95 -8.20 -3.35 8.69
C VAL A 95 -9.73 -3.26 8.64
N ALA A 96 -10.39 -4.11 7.84
CA ALA A 96 -11.86 -4.13 7.75
C ALA A 96 -12.54 -4.45 9.09
N LYS A 97 -12.01 -5.40 9.89
CA LYS A 97 -12.55 -5.71 11.24
C LYS A 97 -12.45 -4.54 12.21
N LEU A 98 -11.50 -3.64 12.02
CA LEU A 98 -11.39 -2.40 12.80
C LEU A 98 -12.34 -1.31 12.31
N GLY A 99 -13.04 -1.51 11.20
CA GLY A 99 -13.88 -0.52 10.55
C GLY A 99 -13.12 0.44 9.63
N GLY A 100 -11.90 0.09 9.23
CA GLY A 100 -11.06 0.91 8.36
C GLY A 100 -11.25 0.60 6.88
N ASP A 101 -11.17 1.64 6.06
CA ASP A 101 -11.27 1.60 4.60
C ASP A 101 -9.97 2.04 3.95
N GLY A 102 -9.60 1.39 2.85
CA GLY A 102 -8.45 1.77 2.05
C GLY A 102 -7.87 0.63 1.24
N GLY A 103 -6.62 0.79 0.86
CA GLY A 103 -5.90 -0.22 0.10
C GLY A 103 -4.40 -0.01 0.11
N VAL A 104 -3.73 -0.98 -0.46
CA VAL A 104 -2.28 -0.99 -0.61
C VAL A 104 -1.90 -1.34 -2.04
N VAL A 105 -0.75 -0.83 -2.42
CA VAL A 105 -0.04 -1.29 -3.60
C VAL A 105 1.34 -1.75 -3.16
N GLY A 106 1.77 -2.91 -3.64
CA GLY A 106 3.03 -3.52 -3.22
C GLY A 106 3.73 -4.25 -4.34
N ILE A 107 5.04 -4.43 -4.17
CA ILE A 107 5.89 -5.24 -5.03
C ILE A 107 6.86 -6.04 -4.17
N ASP A 108 7.07 -7.32 -4.48
CA ASP A 108 8.11 -8.12 -3.85
C ASP A 108 9.43 -8.11 -4.65
N ARG A 109 10.47 -8.71 -4.09
CA ARG A 109 11.78 -8.78 -4.74
C ARG A 109 11.77 -9.57 -6.06
N ASN A 110 10.77 -10.42 -6.28
CA ASN A 110 10.62 -11.22 -7.50
C ASN A 110 9.84 -10.48 -8.60
N GLY A 111 9.29 -9.30 -8.29
CA GLY A 111 8.49 -8.49 -9.21
C GLY A 111 7.00 -8.82 -9.17
N ASN A 112 6.53 -9.66 -8.24
CA ASN A 112 5.11 -9.87 -8.05
C ASN A 112 4.48 -8.62 -7.45
N VAL A 113 3.35 -8.20 -8.00
CA VAL A 113 2.65 -6.96 -7.60
C VAL A 113 1.31 -7.31 -6.97
N THR A 114 0.99 -6.62 -5.85
CA THR A 114 -0.33 -6.62 -5.23
C THR A 114 -0.97 -5.24 -5.31
N MET A 115 -2.30 -5.21 -5.42
CA MET A 115 -3.11 -3.98 -5.47
C MET A 115 -4.43 -4.24 -4.75
N GLU A 116 -4.37 -4.49 -3.43
CA GLU A 116 -5.51 -4.85 -2.61
C GLU A 116 -6.24 -3.64 -2.04
N MET A 117 -7.57 -3.70 -2.01
CA MET A 117 -8.43 -2.66 -1.45
C MET A 117 -9.76 -3.23 -0.95
N ASN A 118 -10.32 -2.63 0.09
CA ASN A 118 -11.67 -2.91 0.59
C ASN A 118 -12.65 -1.75 0.31
N THR A 119 -12.28 -0.85 -0.59
CA THR A 119 -13.10 0.26 -1.08
C THR A 119 -13.64 -0.03 -2.48
N PRO A 120 -14.70 0.66 -2.95
CA PRO A 120 -15.23 0.47 -4.31
C PRO A 120 -14.22 0.79 -5.42
N GLY A 121 -13.19 1.60 -5.13
CA GLY A 121 -12.15 1.94 -6.09
C GLY A 121 -10.92 2.55 -5.44
N MET A 122 -9.79 2.35 -6.11
CA MET A 122 -8.49 2.94 -5.79
C MET A 122 -7.76 3.21 -7.10
N TYR A 123 -7.29 4.45 -7.29
CA TYR A 123 -6.44 4.78 -8.43
C TYR A 123 -5.13 4.01 -8.30
N ARG A 124 -4.86 3.14 -9.27
CA ARG A 124 -3.68 2.28 -9.26
C ARG A 124 -3.12 2.09 -10.66
N ALA A 125 -1.80 2.03 -10.75
CA ALA A 125 -1.10 1.74 -11.99
C ALA A 125 0.12 0.88 -11.73
N LYS A 126 0.49 0.07 -12.70
CA LYS A 126 1.79 -0.61 -12.76
C LYS A 126 2.36 -0.54 -14.14
N MET A 127 3.68 -0.50 -14.23
CA MET A 127 4.44 -0.67 -15.45
C MET A 127 5.41 -1.83 -15.26
N ASP A 128 5.48 -2.73 -16.21
CA ASP A 128 6.45 -3.81 -16.21
C ASP A 128 7.79 -3.39 -16.86
N ALA A 129 8.78 -4.28 -16.83
CA ALA A 129 10.10 -4.04 -17.39
C ALA A 129 10.11 -3.86 -18.93
N LEU A 130 9.03 -4.24 -19.60
CA LEU A 130 8.86 -4.08 -21.05
C LEU A 130 8.14 -2.77 -21.41
N GLY A 131 7.74 -1.97 -20.39
CA GLY A 131 7.00 -0.72 -20.57
C GLY A 131 5.49 -0.89 -20.72
N ASN A 132 4.92 -2.08 -20.49
CA ASN A 132 3.49 -2.27 -20.51
C ASN A 132 2.85 -1.60 -19.30
N LEU A 133 1.97 -0.64 -19.56
CA LEU A 133 1.27 0.14 -18.53
C LEU A 133 -0.13 -0.43 -18.32
N ILE A 134 -0.48 -0.72 -17.06
CA ILE A 134 -1.83 -1.05 -16.62
C ILE A 134 -2.30 0.05 -15.66
N VAL A 135 -3.46 0.64 -15.95
CA VAL A 135 -4.11 1.65 -15.09
C VAL A 135 -5.51 1.16 -14.77
N LYS A 136 -5.89 1.18 -13.50
CA LYS A 136 -7.19 0.72 -13.00
C LYS A 136 -7.71 1.63 -11.89
N ILE A 137 -9.03 1.61 -11.69
CA ILE A 137 -9.71 2.36 -10.64
C ILE A 137 -10.62 1.44 -9.83
N TYR A 138 -11.54 0.73 -10.48
CA TYR A 138 -12.57 -0.07 -9.82
C TYR A 138 -12.12 -1.53 -9.62
N GLN A 139 -12.77 -2.23 -8.66
CA GLN A 139 -12.41 -3.63 -8.35
C GLN A 139 -12.59 -4.58 -9.52
N ASN A 140 -13.61 -4.37 -10.35
CA ASN A 140 -14.04 -5.29 -11.40
C ASN A 140 -13.42 -4.96 -12.80
N GLU A 141 -12.29 -4.29 -12.83
CA GLU A 141 -11.55 -3.96 -14.07
C GLU A 141 -10.38 -4.93 -14.30
#